data_cb99d45a42d66aa6df567d3282be1630
#
_entry.id   cb99d45a42d66aa6df567d3282be1630
#
_cell.length_a   1.000
_cell.length_b   1.000
_cell.length_c   1.000
_cell.angle_alpha   90.00
_cell.angle_beta   90.00
_cell.angle_gamma   90.00
#
_symmetry.space_group_name_H-M   'P 1'
#
loop_
_entity.id
_entity.type
_entity.pdbx_description
1 polymer ?
#
loop_
_entity_poly.entity_id
_entity_poly.type
_entity_poly.pdbx_seq_one_letter_code
_entity_poly.pdbx_strand_id
1 'polypeptide(L)'
;MKEFIYKSLLFSITFLLLVFIRLYLSFFGFGKLIKLLKIQRSNILNTDKMHYVIKSIEISSSIIPNITCLVKAAVFKIVFSNSRDLHIIIGIRNNENNSFQSHAWVTHSDEVILNDNLKIDSYKVIYII
;
A
#
# COMPACT_ATOMS: atom_id res chain seq x y z
N MET A 1 -3.51 -28.96 1.49
CA MET A 1 -4.76 -28.43 2.04
C MET A 1 -4.56 -27.23 2.97
N LYS A 2 -3.64 -27.33 3.94
CA LYS A 2 -3.39 -26.18 4.85
C LYS A 2 -2.91 -24.94 4.13
N GLU A 3 -2.04 -25.08 3.11
CA GLU A 3 -1.57 -23.95 2.32
C GLU A 3 -2.66 -23.27 1.52
N PHE A 4 -3.58 -24.02 0.93
CA PHE A 4 -4.69 -23.47 0.18
C PHE A 4 -5.62 -22.63 1.07
N ILE A 5 -5.96 -23.17 2.24
CA ILE A 5 -6.80 -22.48 3.22
C ILE A 5 -6.11 -21.21 3.70
N TYR A 6 -4.81 -21.28 3.96
CA TYR A 6 -4.01 -20.16 4.43
C TYR A 6 -3.93 -19.05 3.38
N LYS A 7 -3.63 -19.40 2.12
CA LYS A 7 -3.59 -18.44 1.03
C LYS A 7 -4.95 -17.79 0.78
N SER A 8 -6.01 -18.58 0.87
CA SER A 8 -7.38 -18.07 0.72
C SER A 8 -7.73 -17.09 1.84
N LEU A 9 -7.32 -17.39 3.06
CA LEU A 9 -7.52 -16.51 4.21
C LEU A 9 -6.74 -15.19 4.04
N LEU A 10 -5.47 -15.27 3.62
CA LEU A 10 -4.65 -14.09 3.34
C LEU A 10 -5.28 -13.21 2.27
N PHE A 11 -5.74 -13.82 1.20
CA PHE A 11 -6.41 -13.10 0.11
C PHE A 11 -7.66 -12.39 0.62
N SER A 12 -8.47 -13.08 1.42
CA SER A 12 -9.69 -12.50 1.98
C SER A 12 -9.42 -11.32 2.88
N ILE A 13 -8.43 -11.42 3.76
CA ILE A 13 -8.03 -10.34 4.65
C ILE A 13 -7.55 -9.13 3.82
N THR A 14 -6.70 -9.36 2.85
CA THR A 14 -6.17 -8.31 1.98
C THR A 14 -7.28 -7.63 1.19
N PHE A 15 -8.19 -8.40 0.63
CA PHE A 15 -9.34 -7.90 -0.12
C PHE A 15 -10.22 -6.99 0.75
N LEU A 16 -10.56 -7.45 1.96
CA LEU A 16 -11.38 -6.68 2.88
C LEU A 16 -10.69 -5.40 3.34
N LEU A 17 -9.38 -5.45 3.58
CA LEU A 17 -8.60 -4.26 3.93
C LEU A 17 -8.56 -3.25 2.80
N LEU A 18 -8.42 -3.70 1.55
CA LEU A 18 -8.45 -2.80 0.40
C LEU A 18 -9.77 -2.06 0.30
N VAL A 19 -10.88 -2.78 0.44
CA VAL A 19 -12.22 -2.18 0.43
C VAL A 19 -12.38 -1.21 1.59
N PHE A 20 -11.96 -1.60 2.78
CA PHE A 20 -12.08 -0.77 3.98
C PHE A 20 -11.27 0.53 3.84
N ILE A 21 -10.02 0.44 3.41
CA ILE A 21 -9.15 1.61 3.29
C ILE A 21 -9.65 2.54 2.17
N ARG A 22 -10.13 1.99 1.07
CA ARG A 22 -10.72 2.80 0.01
C ARG A 22 -11.91 3.61 0.52
N LEU A 23 -12.79 2.97 1.26
CA LEU A 23 -13.95 3.65 1.87
C LEU A 23 -13.51 4.65 2.93
N TYR A 24 -12.53 4.29 3.75
CA TYR A 24 -11.98 5.18 4.77
C TYR A 24 -11.42 6.46 4.14
N LEU A 25 -10.62 6.31 3.08
CA LEU A 25 -10.06 7.45 2.37
C LEU A 25 -11.15 8.34 1.76
N SER A 26 -12.18 7.72 1.20
CA SER A 26 -13.30 8.43 0.60
C SER A 26 -14.11 9.25 1.61
N PHE A 27 -14.34 8.70 2.81
CA PHE A 27 -15.15 9.35 3.84
C PHE A 27 -14.36 10.30 4.74
N PHE A 28 -13.11 9.97 5.06
CA PHE A 28 -12.33 10.72 6.05
C PHE A 28 -11.18 11.52 5.44
N GLY A 29 -10.77 11.20 4.22
CA GLY A 29 -9.74 11.93 3.50
C GLY A 29 -8.32 11.51 3.82
N PHE A 30 -7.38 12.09 3.08
CA PHE A 30 -5.96 11.77 3.11
C PHE A 30 -5.31 12.03 4.48
N GLY A 31 -5.62 13.19 5.09
CA GLY A 31 -5.00 13.57 6.36
C GLY A 31 -5.27 12.58 7.49
N LYS A 32 -6.50 12.08 7.58
CA LYS A 32 -6.86 11.08 8.59
C LYS A 32 -6.25 9.72 8.29
N LEU A 33 -6.14 9.36 7.00
CA LEU A 33 -5.46 8.13 6.61
C LEU A 33 -3.99 8.16 7.02
N ILE A 34 -3.28 9.27 6.81
CA ILE A 34 -1.90 9.43 7.22
C ILE A 34 -1.75 9.25 8.75
N LYS A 35 -2.65 9.83 9.52
CA LYS A 35 -2.65 9.66 10.99
C LYS A 35 -2.84 8.20 11.38
N LEU A 36 -3.75 7.51 10.70
CA LEU A 36 -3.98 6.08 10.94
C LEU A 36 -2.72 5.25 10.66
N LEU A 37 -2.02 5.55 9.56
CA LEU A 37 -0.83 4.82 9.14
C LEU A 37 0.37 5.07 10.06
N LYS A 38 0.42 6.21 10.72
CA LYS A 38 1.50 6.54 11.67
C LYS A 38 1.38 5.81 13.01
N ILE A 39 0.22 5.25 13.32
CA ILE A 39 0.02 4.49 14.54
C ILE A 39 0.75 3.15 14.40
N GLN A 40 1.74 2.92 15.26
CA GLN A 40 2.43 1.63 15.29
C GLN A 40 1.56 0.58 15.97
N ARG A 41 1.43 -0.54 15.30
CA ARG A 41 0.67 -1.70 15.79
C ARG A 41 1.50 -2.96 15.57
N SER A 42 1.12 -4.04 16.24
CA SER A 42 1.69 -5.34 15.92
C SER A 42 1.38 -5.72 14.47
N ASN A 43 2.31 -6.41 13.83
CA ASN A 43 2.06 -6.93 12.48
C ASN A 43 0.89 -7.91 12.50
N ILE A 44 -0.01 -7.78 11.53
CA ILE A 44 -1.09 -8.75 11.33
C ILE A 44 -0.52 -10.07 10.84
N LEU A 45 0.50 -9.99 9.97
CA LEU A 45 1.16 -11.16 9.39
C LEU A 45 2.66 -11.04 9.59
N ASN A 46 3.36 -12.19 9.57
CA ASN A 46 4.81 -12.22 9.62
C ASN A 46 5.43 -11.65 8.34
N THR A 47 6.59 -11.03 8.47
CA THR A 47 7.28 -10.38 7.35
C THR A 47 7.69 -11.34 6.23
N ASP A 48 7.82 -12.64 6.53
CA ASP A 48 8.06 -13.65 5.51
C ASP A 48 6.89 -13.84 4.53
N LYS A 49 5.72 -13.27 4.85
CA LYS A 49 4.52 -13.32 4.00
C LYS A 49 4.36 -12.11 3.09
N MET A 50 5.32 -11.20 3.07
CA MET A 50 5.21 -9.95 2.29
C MET A 50 4.92 -10.21 0.80
N HIS A 51 5.60 -11.16 0.17
CA HIS A 51 5.38 -11.43 -1.25
C HIS A 51 3.99 -11.98 -1.55
N TYR A 52 3.42 -12.77 -0.64
CA TYR A 52 2.04 -13.25 -0.77
C TYR A 52 1.03 -12.12 -0.67
N VAL A 53 1.28 -11.18 0.23
CA VAL A 53 0.41 -10.01 0.42
C VAL A 53 0.49 -9.09 -0.80
N ILE A 54 1.68 -8.86 -1.34
CA ILE A 54 1.86 -8.07 -2.57
C ILE A 54 1.03 -8.68 -3.71
N LYS A 55 1.16 -9.98 -3.91
CA LYS A 55 0.42 -10.69 -4.95
C LYS A 55 -1.10 -10.61 -4.72
N SER A 56 -1.54 -10.75 -3.48
CA SER A 56 -2.96 -10.62 -3.12
C SER A 56 -3.48 -9.21 -3.39
N ILE A 57 -2.68 -8.19 -3.10
CA ILE A 57 -3.03 -6.80 -3.39
C ILE A 57 -3.19 -6.60 -4.90
N GLU A 58 -2.26 -7.10 -5.69
CA GLU A 58 -2.29 -6.96 -7.15
C GLU A 58 -3.51 -7.64 -7.75
N ILE A 59 -3.81 -8.86 -7.33
CA ILE A 59 -4.98 -9.60 -7.82
C ILE A 59 -6.26 -8.91 -7.38
N SER A 60 -6.38 -8.54 -6.11
CA SER A 60 -7.57 -7.88 -5.57
C SER A 60 -7.81 -6.53 -6.25
N SER A 61 -6.76 -5.77 -6.50
CA SER A 61 -6.89 -4.46 -7.15
C SER A 61 -7.33 -4.55 -8.61
N SER A 62 -7.10 -5.68 -9.26
CA SER A 62 -7.61 -5.89 -10.61
C SER A 62 -9.12 -6.18 -10.63
N ILE A 63 -9.68 -6.64 -9.52
CA ILE A 63 -11.10 -6.98 -9.38
C ILE A 63 -11.89 -5.78 -8.84
N ILE A 64 -11.35 -5.08 -7.84
CA ILE A 64 -12.01 -3.94 -7.19
C ILE A 64 -11.76 -2.67 -8.02
N PRO A 65 -12.80 -1.93 -8.44
CA PRO A 65 -12.60 -0.70 -9.19
C PRO A 65 -12.05 0.43 -8.31
N ASN A 66 -11.30 1.32 -8.95
CA ASN A 66 -10.79 2.56 -8.34
C ASN A 66 -9.85 2.36 -7.14
N ILE A 67 -9.08 1.28 -7.13
CA ILE A 67 -8.02 1.06 -6.14
C ILE A 67 -6.77 1.80 -6.62
N THR A 68 -6.37 2.81 -5.86
CA THR A 68 -5.21 3.65 -6.18
C THR A 68 -3.92 3.09 -5.57
N CYS A 69 -2.78 3.61 -6.01
CA CYS A 69 -1.48 3.25 -5.45
C CYS A 69 -1.40 3.55 -3.95
N LEU A 70 -2.03 4.64 -3.50
CA LEU A 70 -2.05 4.99 -2.08
C LEU A 70 -2.81 3.96 -1.25
N VAL A 71 -3.96 3.49 -1.74
CA VAL A 71 -4.75 2.47 -1.04
C VAL A 71 -3.96 1.17 -0.91
N LYS A 72 -3.30 0.74 -1.98
CA LYS A 72 -2.45 -0.47 -1.97
C LYS A 72 -1.32 -0.33 -0.95
N ALA A 73 -0.62 0.80 -0.97
CA ALA A 73 0.48 1.06 -0.05
C ALA A 73 0.00 1.11 1.40
N ALA A 74 -1.15 1.73 1.65
CA ALA A 74 -1.75 1.83 2.97
C ALA A 74 -2.09 0.46 3.56
N VAL A 75 -2.71 -0.42 2.77
CA VAL A 75 -3.03 -1.78 3.20
C VAL A 75 -1.77 -2.54 3.57
N PHE A 76 -0.75 -2.45 2.74
CA PHE A 76 0.52 -3.13 3.01
C PHE A 76 1.16 -2.63 4.32
N LYS A 77 1.15 -1.32 4.53
CA LYS A 77 1.69 -0.72 5.76
C LYS A 77 0.91 -1.14 7.00
N ILE A 78 -0.41 -1.27 6.89
CA ILE A 78 -1.25 -1.73 8.01
C ILE A 78 -0.93 -3.18 8.37
N VAL A 79 -0.78 -4.05 7.38
CA VAL A 79 -0.49 -5.47 7.62
C VAL A 79 0.86 -5.65 8.30
N PHE A 80 1.86 -4.85 7.92
CA PHE A 80 3.23 -4.93 8.44
C PHE A 80 3.62 -3.68 9.23
N SER A 81 2.71 -3.19 10.06
CA SER A 81 2.83 -1.90 10.75
C SER A 81 4.05 -1.77 11.65
N ASN A 82 4.54 -2.87 12.21
CA ASN A 82 5.68 -2.88 13.13
C ASN A 82 7.03 -3.08 12.43
N SER A 83 7.07 -3.14 11.11
CA SER A 83 8.32 -3.29 10.35
C SER A 83 9.04 -1.95 10.26
N ARG A 84 10.22 -1.84 10.88
CA ARG A 84 10.97 -0.57 10.99
C ARG A 84 11.46 -0.04 9.65
N ASP A 85 11.87 -0.94 8.75
CA ASP A 85 12.45 -0.57 7.46
C ASP A 85 11.40 -0.43 6.37
N LEU A 86 10.12 -0.46 6.71
CA LEU A 86 9.01 -0.36 5.79
C LEU A 86 8.47 1.07 5.77
N HIS A 87 8.52 1.69 4.60
CA HIS A 87 8.06 3.06 4.42
C HIS A 87 7.14 3.17 3.22
N ILE A 88 6.12 4.01 3.36
CA ILE A 88 5.35 4.51 2.22
C ILE A 88 6.00 5.83 1.81
N ILE A 89 6.34 5.93 0.53
CA ILE A 89 6.89 7.15 -0.02
C ILE A 89 5.88 7.73 -1.00
N ILE A 90 5.56 9.00 -0.82
CA ILE A 90 4.65 9.73 -1.69
C ILE A 90 5.45 10.79 -2.42
N GLY A 91 5.37 10.76 -3.75
CA GLY A 91 6.05 11.70 -4.60
C GLY A 91 5.09 12.41 -5.54
N ILE A 92 5.51 13.57 -6.02
CA ILE A 92 4.80 14.31 -7.07
C ILE A 92 5.76 14.59 -8.23
N ARG A 93 5.20 14.67 -9.42
CA ARG A 93 5.93 15.18 -10.59
C ARG A 93 5.02 16.07 -11.40
N ASN A 94 5.65 16.97 -12.13
CA ASN A 94 4.96 17.84 -13.06
C ASN A 94 4.84 17.12 -14.42
N ASN A 95 3.64 17.05 -14.95
CA ASN A 95 3.37 16.44 -16.24
C ASN A 95 3.55 17.47 -17.36
N GLU A 96 3.73 17.00 -18.61
CA GLU A 96 3.90 17.85 -19.79
C GLU A 96 2.76 18.86 -19.98
N ASN A 97 1.59 18.57 -19.47
CA ASN A 97 0.38 19.41 -19.53
C ASN A 97 0.24 20.37 -18.34
N ASN A 98 1.31 20.62 -17.57
CA ASN A 98 1.29 21.42 -16.34
C ASN A 98 0.36 20.88 -15.25
N SER A 99 -0.03 19.62 -15.33
CA SER A 99 -0.78 18.93 -14.26
C SER A 99 0.18 18.16 -13.38
N PHE A 100 -0.12 18.11 -12.08
CA PHE A 100 0.67 17.31 -11.14
C PHE A 100 0.16 15.88 -11.12
N GLN A 101 1.10 14.94 -11.12
CA GLN A 101 0.82 13.54 -10.85
C GLN A 101 1.42 13.17 -9.51
N SER A 102 0.66 12.46 -8.70
CA SER A 102 1.14 11.89 -7.45
C SER A 102 1.24 10.37 -7.58
N HIS A 103 2.18 9.81 -6.86
CA HIS A 103 2.38 8.38 -6.82
C HIS A 103 2.83 7.96 -5.43
N ALA A 104 2.34 6.84 -4.96
CA ALA A 104 2.73 6.26 -3.69
C ALA A 104 3.36 4.89 -3.96
N TRP A 105 4.51 4.64 -3.34
CA TRP A 105 5.16 3.33 -3.42
C TRP A 105 5.65 2.92 -2.05
N VAL A 106 5.98 1.65 -1.91
CA VAL A 106 6.46 1.10 -0.64
C VAL A 106 7.90 0.63 -0.81
N THR A 107 8.74 1.02 0.15
CA THR A 107 10.10 0.52 0.25
C THR A 107 10.26 -0.34 1.49
N HIS A 108 11.09 -1.36 1.38
CA HIS A 108 11.53 -2.19 2.50
C HIS A 108 13.04 -2.32 2.43
N SER A 109 13.74 -1.85 3.47
CA SER A 109 15.21 -1.76 3.48
C SER A 109 15.75 -1.03 2.25
N ASP A 110 15.13 0.08 1.91
CA ASP A 110 15.47 0.95 0.76
C ASP A 110 15.22 0.34 -0.64
N GLU A 111 14.65 -0.86 -0.70
CA GLU A 111 14.22 -1.46 -1.98
C GLU A 111 12.72 -1.22 -2.20
N VAL A 112 12.36 -0.85 -3.43
CA VAL A 112 10.95 -0.69 -3.80
C VAL A 112 10.33 -2.07 -3.98
N ILE A 113 9.29 -2.36 -3.22
CA ILE A 113 8.64 -3.67 -3.23
C ILE A 113 7.19 -3.62 -3.71
N LEU A 114 6.59 -2.45 -3.78
CA LEU A 114 5.21 -2.28 -4.23
C LEU A 114 5.08 -0.99 -5.03
N ASN A 115 4.33 -1.04 -6.13
CA ASN A 115 4.05 0.10 -7.01
C ASN A 115 5.31 0.68 -7.69
N ASP A 116 6.26 -0.17 -8.10
CA ASP A 116 7.51 0.26 -8.73
C ASP A 116 7.42 0.36 -10.27
N ASN A 117 6.26 0.16 -10.84
CA ASN A 117 6.03 0.09 -12.29
C ASN A 117 6.15 1.42 -13.02
N LEU A 118 6.43 2.51 -12.31
CA LEU A 118 6.62 3.85 -12.87
C LEU A 118 8.05 4.33 -12.63
N LYS A 119 8.44 5.36 -13.40
CA LYS A 119 9.76 6.00 -13.26
C LYS A 119 9.82 6.77 -11.94
N ILE A 120 10.11 6.07 -10.85
CA ILE A 120 10.12 6.62 -9.49
C ILE A 120 11.08 7.79 -9.38
N ASP A 121 12.23 7.75 -10.08
CA ASP A 121 13.23 8.81 -10.04
C ASP A 121 12.72 10.15 -10.59
N SER A 122 11.65 10.16 -11.38
CA SER A 122 11.05 11.37 -11.91
C SER A 122 10.16 12.10 -10.89
N TYR A 123 9.88 11.48 -9.74
CA TYR A 123 9.02 12.05 -8.70
C TYR A 123 9.86 12.73 -7.63
N LYS A 124 9.40 13.91 -7.20
CA LYS A 124 9.95 14.58 -6.03
C LYS A 124 9.24 14.05 -4.79
N VAL A 125 9.98 13.49 -3.85
CA VAL A 125 9.43 12.96 -2.60
C VAL A 125 8.92 14.11 -1.74
N ILE A 126 7.67 14.04 -1.33
CA ILE A 126 7.05 15.05 -0.46
C ILE A 126 6.63 14.48 0.90
N TYR A 127 6.52 13.15 1.03
CA TYR A 127 6.06 12.50 2.25
C TYR A 127 6.69 11.13 2.39
N ILE A 128 7.13 10.83 3.61
CA ILE A 128 7.60 9.49 3.99
C ILE A 128 6.87 9.10 5.27
N ILE A 129 6.21 7.96 5.24
CA ILE A 129 5.43 7.45 6.38
C ILE A 129 6.07 6.20 6.95
#